data_bc31d20f61757567146d7500085e649a
#
_entry.id   bc31d20f61757567146d7500085e649a
#
_cell.length_a   1.000
_cell.length_b   1.000
_cell.length_c   1.000
_cell.angle_alpha   90.00
_cell.angle_beta   90.00
_cell.angle_gamma   90.00
#
_symmetry.space_group_name_H-M   'P 1'
#
loop_
_entity.id
_entity.type
_entity.pdbx_description
1 polymer ?
#
loop_
_entity_poly.entity_id
_entity_poly.type
_entity_poly.pdbx_seq_one_letter_code
_entity_poly.pdbx_strand_id
1 'polypeptide(L)'
;PDFPRAPARSADSTRRRSIFGSAEQDVGLRMYVDSWRWKLERYGTLNYPPSAWAKAPENPVVTVAIRSDGSLEEVFIHRSSGLRELDEAVRRIVRLYAPYGVLPPELARRYDVIEIRRVWFFGETLRILEEM
;
A
#
# COMPACT_ATOMS: atom_id res chain seq x y z
N PRO A 1 17.23 -15.45 -14.49
CA PRO A 1 16.31 -15.39 -14.08
C PRO A 1 15.81 -14.25 -13.58
N ASP A 2 15.19 -13.77 -14.15
CA ASP A 2 14.78 -12.74 -13.71
C ASP A 2 13.67 -12.78 -12.92
N PHE A 3 13.47 -12.04 -12.12
CA PHE A 3 12.50 -12.03 -11.28
C PHE A 3 11.51 -11.16 -11.64
N PRO A 4 10.35 -11.60 -11.68
CA PRO A 4 9.32 -10.94 -12.30
C PRO A 4 9.01 -9.61 -11.82
N ARG A 5 9.15 -9.30 -10.62
CA ARG A 5 8.60 -8.07 -10.23
C ARG A 5 9.51 -6.96 -10.24
N ALA A 6 10.71 -7.17 -10.45
CA ALA A 6 11.62 -6.12 -10.28
C ALA A 6 12.30 -5.60 -11.50
N PRO A 7 11.96 -6.03 -12.71
CA PRO A 7 12.79 -5.64 -13.82
C PRO A 7 12.86 -4.15 -14.02
N ALA A 8 11.77 -3.48 -13.88
CA ALA A 8 11.80 -2.07 -14.12
C ALA A 8 12.51 -1.33 -13.02
N ARG A 9 12.45 -1.85 -11.82
CA ARG A 9 13.07 -1.17 -10.70
C ARG A 9 14.57 -1.26 -10.74
N SER A 10 15.08 -2.40 -11.15
CA SER A 10 16.51 -2.58 -11.11
C SER A 10 17.20 -1.86 -12.24
N ALA A 11 16.47 -1.46 -13.27
CA ALA A 11 17.08 -0.91 -14.45
C ALA A 11 17.17 0.59 -14.50
N ASP A 12 16.54 1.30 -13.64
CA ASP A 12 16.52 2.75 -13.77
C ASP A 12 17.07 3.44 -12.54
N SER A 13 17.18 4.74 -12.62
CA SER A 13 17.73 5.55 -11.55
C SER A 13 16.65 6.13 -10.67
N THR A 14 15.50 5.53 -10.63
CA THR A 14 14.39 5.98 -9.81
C THR A 14 14.78 6.00 -8.33
N ARG A 15 14.50 7.10 -7.68
CA ARG A 15 14.80 7.24 -6.27
C ARG A 15 13.62 6.74 -5.46
N ARG A 16 13.81 5.62 -4.81
CA ARG A 16 12.73 4.93 -4.10
C ARG A 16 12.95 4.98 -2.61
N ARG A 17 11.87 5.10 -1.85
CA ARG A 17 11.94 5.12 -0.40
C ARG A 17 10.93 4.12 0.15
N SER A 18 11.43 3.13 0.85
CA SER A 18 10.58 2.11 1.46
C SER A 18 10.19 2.50 2.87
N ILE A 19 8.93 2.30 3.20
CA ILE A 19 8.39 2.62 4.52
C ILE A 19 7.78 1.35 5.08
N PHE A 20 8.46 0.77 6.08
CA PHE A 20 8.05 -0.54 6.55
C PHE A 20 7.33 -0.52 7.88
N GLY A 21 7.70 0.16 8.85
CA GLY A 21 7.10 0.04 10.17
C GLY A 21 6.85 1.38 10.80
N SER A 22 6.78 1.36 12.11
CA SER A 22 6.48 2.56 12.88
C SER A 22 7.72 3.37 13.16
N ALA A 23 8.89 2.89 12.77
CA ALA A 23 10.13 3.58 13.06
C ALA A 23 10.42 4.75 12.14
N GLU A 24 9.50 5.05 11.20
CA GLU A 24 9.73 6.16 10.29
C GLU A 24 9.80 7.47 11.04
N GLN A 25 10.91 8.17 10.91
CA GLN A 25 11.12 9.41 11.63
C GLN A 25 10.87 10.65 10.78
N ASP A 26 10.78 10.52 9.48
CA ASP A 26 10.48 11.65 8.62
C ASP A 26 9.02 12.04 8.81
N VAL A 27 8.79 13.22 9.37
CA VAL A 27 7.45 13.67 9.68
C VAL A 27 6.58 13.79 8.43
N GLY A 28 7.16 14.29 7.34
CA GLY A 28 6.41 14.43 6.10
C GLY A 28 5.95 13.11 5.55
N LEU A 29 6.81 12.09 5.60
CA LEU A 29 6.42 10.75 5.16
C LEU A 29 5.34 10.17 6.05
N ARG A 30 5.48 10.34 7.38
CA ARG A 30 4.45 9.83 8.30
C ARG A 30 3.10 10.47 8.03
N MET A 31 3.09 11.78 7.81
CA MET A 31 1.84 12.47 7.55
C MET A 31 1.21 12.02 6.24
N TYR A 32 2.03 11.83 5.21
CA TYR A 32 1.52 11.38 3.93
C TYR A 32 0.91 9.97 4.06
N VAL A 33 1.63 9.06 4.72
CA VAL A 33 1.16 7.69 4.89
C VAL A 33 -0.09 7.65 5.74
N ASP A 34 -0.17 8.47 6.79
CA ASP A 34 -1.37 8.49 7.62
C ASP A 34 -2.59 8.98 6.84
N SER A 35 -2.42 9.99 6.02
CA SER A 35 -3.52 10.49 5.20
C SER A 35 -3.97 9.45 4.18
N TRP A 36 -3.01 8.79 3.53
CA TRP A 36 -3.27 7.73 2.58
C TRP A 36 -4.01 6.56 3.25
N ARG A 37 -3.50 6.12 4.41
CA ARG A 37 -4.08 5.01 5.15
C ARG A 37 -5.50 5.31 5.57
N TRP A 38 -5.72 6.50 6.11
CA TRP A 38 -7.05 6.90 6.57
C TRP A 38 -8.07 6.87 5.43
N LYS A 39 -7.67 7.35 4.27
CA LYS A 39 -8.55 7.35 3.12
C LYS A 39 -8.92 5.93 2.70
N LEU A 40 -7.94 5.05 2.63
CA LEU A 40 -8.21 3.68 2.23
C LEU A 40 -9.02 2.94 3.28
N GLU A 41 -8.74 3.15 4.55
CA GLU A 41 -9.53 2.50 5.61
C GLU A 41 -10.98 2.93 5.53
N ARG A 42 -11.21 4.22 5.33
CA ARG A 42 -12.54 4.75 5.33
C ARG A 42 -13.36 4.25 4.15
N TYR A 43 -12.81 4.37 2.95
CA TYR A 43 -13.55 4.05 1.75
C TYR A 43 -13.43 2.58 1.35
N GLY A 44 -12.32 1.96 1.70
CA GLY A 44 -12.11 0.56 1.37
C GLY A 44 -13.04 -0.38 2.11
N THR A 45 -13.47 0.03 3.30
CA THR A 45 -14.38 -0.77 4.11
C THR A 45 -15.64 -1.18 3.34
N LEU A 46 -16.05 -0.38 2.37
CA LEU A 46 -17.27 -0.66 1.61
C LEU A 46 -17.02 -1.55 0.38
N ASN A 47 -15.80 -1.99 0.18
CA ASN A 47 -15.42 -2.63 -1.07
C ASN A 47 -14.93 -4.07 -0.95
N TYR A 48 -15.33 -4.77 0.09
CA TYR A 48 -15.06 -6.20 0.18
C TYR A 48 -16.27 -6.89 0.82
N PRO A 49 -16.44 -8.19 0.55
CA PRO A 49 -17.62 -8.91 1.05
C PRO A 49 -17.63 -8.97 2.56
N PRO A 50 -18.74 -8.61 3.19
CA PRO A 50 -18.79 -8.53 4.65
C PRO A 50 -18.47 -9.82 5.38
N SER A 51 -18.76 -10.96 4.77
CA SER A 51 -18.55 -12.24 5.46
C SER A 51 -17.24 -12.91 5.11
N ALA A 52 -16.52 -12.42 4.12
CA ALA A 52 -15.32 -13.12 3.65
C ALA A 52 -14.18 -13.06 4.63
N TRP A 53 -14.05 -11.94 5.34
CA TRP A 53 -12.91 -11.73 6.20
C TRP A 53 -12.87 -12.72 7.38
N ALA A 54 -14.04 -13.20 7.80
CA ALA A 54 -14.08 -14.11 8.93
C ALA A 54 -13.44 -15.46 8.61
N LYS A 55 -13.27 -15.76 7.33
CA LYS A 55 -12.72 -17.04 6.89
C LYS A 55 -11.27 -16.95 6.49
N ALA A 56 -10.69 -15.76 6.46
CA ALA A 56 -9.33 -15.60 5.99
C ALA A 56 -8.34 -16.15 7.01
N PRO A 57 -7.45 -17.05 6.61
CA PRO A 57 -6.47 -17.59 7.53
C PRO A 57 -5.41 -16.57 7.95
N GLU A 58 -5.17 -15.57 7.12
CA GLU A 58 -4.09 -14.62 7.36
C GLU A 58 -4.51 -13.20 7.04
N ASN A 59 -3.80 -12.26 7.63
CA ASN A 59 -3.92 -10.86 7.23
C ASN A 59 -2.88 -10.62 6.15
N PRO A 60 -3.27 -10.14 4.98
CA PRO A 60 -2.29 -9.99 3.91
C PRO A 60 -1.29 -8.88 4.21
N VAL A 61 -0.06 -9.07 3.76
CA VAL A 61 0.99 -8.06 3.86
C VAL A 61 1.21 -7.50 2.47
N VAL A 62 1.08 -6.20 2.33
CA VAL A 62 1.00 -5.56 1.03
C VAL A 62 1.92 -4.36 0.95
N THR A 63 2.59 -4.19 -0.18
CA THR A 63 3.31 -2.97 -0.50
C THR A 63 2.57 -2.25 -1.61
N VAL A 64 2.31 -0.97 -1.39
CA VAL A 64 1.73 -0.10 -2.41
C VAL A 64 2.79 0.92 -2.79
N ALA A 65 3.14 0.96 -4.07
CA ALA A 65 4.14 1.89 -4.57
C ALA A 65 3.44 3.05 -5.25
N ILE A 66 3.72 4.26 -4.77
CA ILE A 66 3.07 5.48 -5.23
C ILE A 66 4.14 6.42 -5.76
N ARG A 67 3.94 6.92 -6.98
CA ARG A 67 4.86 7.88 -7.57
C ARG A 67 4.66 9.25 -6.96
N SER A 68 5.67 10.11 -7.13
CA SER A 68 5.62 11.44 -6.53
C SER A 68 4.43 12.27 -7.02
N ASP A 69 3.89 11.97 -8.19
CA ASP A 69 2.71 12.67 -8.69
C ASP A 69 1.41 12.06 -8.16
N GLY A 70 1.48 11.09 -7.28
CA GLY A 70 0.29 10.46 -6.70
C GLY A 70 -0.21 9.26 -7.48
N SER A 71 0.32 8.99 -8.65
CA SER A 71 -0.15 7.87 -9.44
C SER A 71 0.35 6.55 -8.85
N LEU A 72 -0.44 5.51 -9.04
CA LEU A 72 -0.10 4.19 -8.53
C LEU A 72 0.89 3.53 -9.47
N GLU A 73 2.00 3.06 -8.92
CA GLU A 73 2.94 2.30 -9.73
C GLU A 73 2.64 0.81 -9.65
N GLU A 74 2.44 0.31 -8.44
CA GLU A 74 2.33 -1.13 -8.27
C GLU A 74 1.69 -1.49 -6.93
N VAL A 75 1.00 -2.62 -6.89
CA VAL A 75 0.52 -3.24 -5.65
C VAL A 75 1.15 -4.61 -5.60
N PHE A 76 1.82 -4.94 -4.51
CA PHE A 76 2.44 -6.24 -4.39
C PHE A 76 2.03 -6.90 -3.08
N ILE A 77 1.49 -8.10 -3.16
CA ILE A 77 1.06 -8.85 -1.98
C ILE A 77 2.19 -9.80 -1.59
N HIS A 78 2.82 -9.52 -0.47
CA HIS A 78 3.92 -10.34 0.04
C HIS A 78 3.40 -11.59 0.71
N ARG A 79 2.28 -11.49 1.41
CA ARG A 79 1.65 -12.62 2.06
C ARG A 79 0.16 -12.54 1.77
N SER A 80 -0.36 -13.62 1.19
CA SER A 80 -1.77 -13.68 0.83
C SER A 80 -2.64 -13.81 2.06
N SER A 81 -3.87 -13.34 1.96
CA SER A 81 -4.88 -13.57 2.99
C SER A 81 -5.28 -15.05 3.07
N GLY A 82 -4.97 -15.81 2.04
CA GLY A 82 -5.46 -17.17 1.91
C GLY A 82 -6.80 -17.26 1.21
N LEU A 83 -7.41 -16.13 0.88
CA LEU A 83 -8.66 -16.08 0.12
C LEU A 83 -8.47 -15.21 -1.09
N ARG A 84 -8.74 -15.76 -2.27
CA ARG A 84 -8.59 -15.00 -3.51
C ARG A 84 -9.43 -13.74 -3.48
N GLU A 85 -10.64 -13.82 -2.99
CA GLU A 85 -11.53 -12.67 -3.02
C GLU A 85 -11.04 -11.51 -2.15
N LEU A 86 -10.35 -11.79 -1.06
CA LEU A 86 -9.77 -10.71 -0.27
C LEU A 86 -8.51 -10.16 -0.89
N ASP A 87 -7.69 -11.02 -1.49
CA ASP A 87 -6.50 -10.54 -2.18
C ASP A 87 -6.90 -9.66 -3.36
N GLU A 88 -7.95 -10.05 -4.07
CA GLU A 88 -8.45 -9.23 -5.16
C GLU A 88 -9.07 -7.93 -4.66
N ALA A 89 -9.67 -7.97 -3.48
CA ALA A 89 -10.21 -6.75 -2.89
C ALA A 89 -9.10 -5.76 -2.57
N VAL A 90 -7.95 -6.24 -2.09
CA VAL A 90 -6.79 -5.37 -1.86
C VAL A 90 -6.44 -4.62 -3.13
N ARG A 91 -6.28 -5.35 -4.22
CA ARG A 91 -5.89 -4.74 -5.49
C ARG A 91 -6.96 -3.78 -6.00
N ARG A 92 -8.21 -4.17 -5.87
CA ARG A 92 -9.31 -3.34 -6.33
C ARG A 92 -9.40 -2.04 -5.54
N ILE A 93 -9.28 -2.13 -4.22
CA ILE A 93 -9.37 -0.95 -3.36
C ILE A 93 -8.25 0.03 -3.67
N VAL A 94 -7.03 -0.49 -3.79
CA VAL A 94 -5.89 0.37 -4.08
C VAL A 94 -6.07 1.08 -5.42
N ARG A 95 -6.51 0.36 -6.44
CA ARG A 95 -6.70 0.95 -7.76
C ARG A 95 -7.87 1.90 -7.82
N LEU A 96 -8.93 1.59 -7.10
CA LEU A 96 -10.14 2.39 -7.15
C LEU A 96 -9.91 3.81 -6.63
N TYR A 97 -9.08 3.94 -5.62
CA TYR A 97 -8.87 5.24 -5.00
C TYR A 97 -7.60 5.95 -5.45
N ALA A 98 -6.91 5.39 -6.41
CA ALA A 98 -5.81 6.07 -7.06
C ALA A 98 -6.36 7.03 -8.13
N PRO A 99 -5.70 8.13 -8.44
CA PRO A 99 -4.41 8.54 -7.89
C PRO A 99 -4.57 9.15 -6.51
N TYR A 100 -3.48 9.13 -5.77
CA TYR A 100 -3.46 9.67 -4.42
C TYR A 100 -2.95 11.10 -4.44
N GLY A 101 -2.79 11.72 -3.28
CA GLY A 101 -2.23 13.05 -3.23
C GLY A 101 -0.80 13.05 -3.75
N VAL A 102 -0.38 14.16 -4.36
CA VAL A 102 1.01 14.28 -4.78
C VAL A 102 1.87 14.38 -3.54
N LEU A 103 3.11 13.94 -3.64
CA LEU A 103 4.03 14.10 -2.53
C LEU A 103 4.30 15.59 -2.31
N PRO A 104 4.40 16.03 -1.05
CA PRO A 104 4.80 17.41 -0.79
C PRO A 104 6.12 17.72 -1.50
N PRO A 105 6.33 18.97 -1.90
CA PRO A 105 7.53 19.31 -2.67
C PRO A 105 8.83 18.89 -2.04
N GLU A 106 8.91 18.97 -0.72
CA GLU A 106 10.08 18.57 -0.01
C GLU A 106 10.38 17.10 -0.20
N LEU A 107 9.38 16.24 -0.20
CA LEU A 107 9.56 14.81 -0.42
C LEU A 107 9.78 14.52 -1.90
N ALA A 108 9.06 15.22 -2.77
CA ALA A 108 9.18 14.98 -4.20
C ALA A 108 10.56 15.33 -4.72
N ARG A 109 11.25 16.24 -4.04
CA ARG A 109 12.62 16.56 -4.43
C ARG A 109 13.59 15.43 -4.13
N ARG A 110 13.23 14.55 -3.20
CA ARG A 110 14.13 13.47 -2.78
C ARG A 110 13.73 12.12 -3.31
N TYR A 111 12.45 11.90 -3.54
CA TYR A 111 11.95 10.58 -3.90
C TYR A 111 11.03 10.64 -5.09
N ASP A 112 11.19 9.69 -5.99
CA ASP A 112 10.32 9.54 -7.15
C ASP A 112 9.17 8.59 -6.87
N VAL A 113 9.42 7.63 -5.96
CA VAL A 113 8.42 6.62 -5.59
C VAL A 113 8.58 6.33 -4.11
N ILE A 114 7.45 6.21 -3.41
CA ILE A 114 7.47 5.69 -2.06
C ILE A 114 6.77 4.33 -2.06
N GLU A 115 7.27 3.42 -1.26
CA GLU A 115 6.74 2.06 -1.17
C GLU A 115 6.26 1.85 0.25
N ILE A 116 4.95 1.74 0.44
CA ILE A 116 4.35 1.64 1.76
C ILE A 116 3.97 0.19 2.02
N ARG A 117 4.64 -0.44 2.98
CA ARG A 117 4.38 -1.83 3.33
C ARG A 117 3.58 -1.89 4.62
N ARG A 118 2.39 -2.50 4.55
CA ARG A 118 1.48 -2.56 5.70
C ARG A 118 0.76 -3.89 5.72
N VAL A 119 0.22 -4.23 6.90
CA VAL A 119 -0.64 -5.40 7.08
C VAL A 119 -2.07 -4.90 6.96
N TRP A 120 -2.86 -5.56 6.12
CA TRP A 120 -4.26 -5.20 5.92
C TRP A 120 -5.13 -6.13 6.76
N PHE A 121 -5.91 -5.56 7.64
CA PHE A 121 -6.80 -6.32 8.49
C PHE A 121 -8.22 -6.09 8.02
N PHE A 122 -8.84 -7.16 7.52
CA PHE A 122 -10.22 -7.10 7.05
C PHE A 122 -11.11 -7.55 8.19
N GLY A 123 -11.90 -6.65 8.73
CA GLY A 123 -12.87 -6.93 9.77
C GLY A 123 -14.15 -6.22 9.43
N GLU A 124 -14.90 -5.80 10.44
CA GLU A 124 -16.06 -4.97 10.18
C GLU A 124 -15.64 -3.67 9.52
N THR A 125 -14.46 -3.20 9.83
CA THR A 125 -13.85 -2.09 9.11
C THR A 125 -12.46 -2.53 8.67
N LEU A 126 -12.02 -1.96 7.57
CA LEU A 126 -10.67 -2.22 7.09
C LEU A 126 -9.69 -1.43 7.92
N ARG A 127 -8.62 -2.08 8.38
CA ARG A 127 -7.53 -1.42 9.08
C ARG A 127 -6.23 -1.72 8.36
N ILE A 128 -5.44 -0.70 8.16
CA ILE A 128 -4.15 -0.84 7.49
C ILE A 128 -3.09 -0.51 8.52
N LEU A 129 -2.39 -1.53 8.98
CA LEU A 129 -1.56 -1.45 10.17
C LEU A 129 -0.10 -1.64 9.85
N GLU A 130 0.73 -1.11 10.73
CA GLU A 130 2.16 -1.32 10.62
C GLU A 130 2.48 -2.76 10.96
N GLU A 131 3.50 -3.29 10.30
CA GLU A 131 3.95 -4.63 10.57
C GLU A 131 4.73 -4.61 11.87
N MET A 132 4.41 -5.52 12.77
CA MET A 132 5.01 -5.53 14.10
C MET A 132 6.27 -6.38 14.14
#